data_1486e220add7a833134edb181b6c26c0
#
_entry.id   1486e220add7a833134edb181b6c26c0
#
_cell.length_a   1.000
_cell.length_b   1.000
_cell.length_c   1.000
_cell.angle_alpha   90.00
_cell.angle_beta   90.00
_cell.angle_gamma   90.00
#
_symmetry.space_group_name_H-M   'P 1'
#
loop_
_entity.id
_entity.type
_entity.pdbx_description
1 polymer ?
#
loop_
_entity_poly.entity_id
_entity_poly.type
_entity_poly.pdbx_seq_one_letter_code
_entity_poly.pdbx_strand_id
1 'polypeptide(L)'
;MSRRRSIGLYHRALEIIPGGVNSPVRAFKAIGVPPSFIERAKGSKIFDVDGNEYIDYVCSWGPMILGHAHPKIVAALKKAILKGTSFGAPTPLEVELASRVKKAFPSMEMVRMVSSGTEAAMSAIRAARGYTGRAKIIKF
;
A
#
# COMPACT_ATOMS: atom_id res chain seq x y z
N MET A 1 -25.41 -0.07 -13.80
CA MET A 1 -23.98 -0.44 -13.96
C MET A 1 -23.86 -1.96 -13.95
N SER A 2 -23.22 -2.55 -14.97
CA SER A 2 -22.91 -3.99 -14.97
C SER A 2 -21.89 -4.31 -13.89
N ARG A 3 -21.98 -5.49 -13.26
CA ARG A 3 -21.01 -6.00 -12.28
C ARG A 3 -20.72 -7.49 -12.49
N ARG A 4 -21.09 -8.01 -13.66
CA ARG A 4 -21.04 -9.44 -13.97
C ARG A 4 -19.63 -10.02 -13.85
N ARG A 5 -18.62 -9.34 -14.37
CA ARG A 5 -17.22 -9.78 -14.32
C ARG A 5 -16.66 -9.71 -12.90
N SER A 6 -16.95 -8.62 -12.17
CA SER A 6 -16.57 -8.47 -10.76
C SER A 6 -17.14 -9.58 -9.88
N ILE A 7 -18.44 -9.91 -10.06
CA ILE A 7 -19.09 -11.00 -9.33
C ILE A 7 -18.44 -12.35 -9.64
N GLY A 8 -18.17 -12.65 -10.91
CA GLY A 8 -17.49 -13.88 -11.32
C GLY A 8 -16.08 -14.00 -10.74
N LEU A 9 -15.32 -12.90 -10.72
CA LEU A 9 -14.00 -12.85 -10.09
C LEU A 9 -14.08 -13.04 -8.57
N TYR A 10 -15.10 -12.48 -7.93
CA TYR A 10 -15.28 -12.65 -6.48
C TYR A 10 -15.59 -14.10 -6.09
N HIS A 11 -16.45 -14.79 -6.85
CA HIS A 11 -16.71 -16.22 -6.61
C HIS A 11 -15.44 -17.04 -6.72
N ARG A 12 -14.64 -16.84 -7.77
CA ARG A 12 -13.33 -17.50 -7.92
C ARG A 12 -12.36 -17.14 -6.79
N ALA A 13 -12.36 -15.89 -6.35
CA ALA A 13 -11.51 -15.45 -5.24
C ALA A 13 -11.89 -16.14 -3.91
N LEU A 14 -13.18 -16.38 -3.67
CA LEU A 14 -13.66 -17.09 -2.47
C LEU A 14 -13.15 -18.54 -2.41
N GLU A 15 -12.86 -19.17 -3.55
CA GLU A 15 -12.32 -20.54 -3.63
C GLU A 15 -10.84 -20.62 -3.21
N ILE A 16 -10.08 -19.51 -3.35
CA ILE A 16 -8.61 -19.54 -3.22
C ILE A 16 -8.06 -18.51 -2.22
N ILE A 17 -8.88 -17.55 -1.78
CA ILE A 17 -8.47 -16.50 -0.84
C ILE A 17 -9.48 -16.44 0.30
N PRO A 18 -9.10 -16.53 1.56
CA PRO A 18 -10.01 -16.42 2.70
C PRO A 18 -10.87 -15.15 2.62
N GLY A 19 -12.20 -15.29 2.50
CA GLY A 19 -13.13 -14.17 2.32
C GLY A 19 -13.06 -13.47 0.96
N GLY A 20 -12.34 -14.05 -0.01
CA GLY A 20 -12.22 -13.54 -1.39
C GLY A 20 -11.35 -12.27 -1.53
N VAL A 21 -10.64 -11.85 -0.47
CA VAL A 21 -9.85 -10.61 -0.46
C VAL A 21 -8.62 -10.74 0.44
N ASN A 22 -7.54 -10.03 0.12
CA ASN A 22 -6.33 -9.97 0.94
C ASN A 22 -6.41 -8.94 2.10
N SER A 23 -7.54 -8.25 2.24
CA SER A 23 -7.81 -7.35 3.38
C SER A 23 -9.31 -7.36 3.66
N PRO A 24 -9.74 -7.65 4.90
CA PRO A 24 -11.17 -7.78 5.25
C PRO A 24 -12.03 -6.57 4.89
N VAL A 25 -11.47 -5.36 4.97
CA VAL A 25 -12.18 -4.12 4.62
C VAL A 25 -12.56 -4.05 3.15
N ARG A 26 -11.85 -4.77 2.27
CA ARG A 26 -12.13 -4.81 0.82
C ARG A 26 -13.28 -5.77 0.45
N ALA A 27 -13.74 -6.60 1.40
CA ALA A 27 -14.82 -7.56 1.15
C ALA A 27 -16.21 -6.93 1.07
N PHE A 28 -16.34 -5.64 1.38
CA PHE A 28 -17.62 -4.90 1.38
C PHE A 28 -18.72 -5.53 2.23
N LYS A 29 -18.34 -6.33 3.25
CA LYS A 29 -19.31 -7.05 4.12
C LYS A 29 -20.28 -6.10 4.80
N ALA A 30 -19.82 -4.91 5.21
CA ALA A 30 -20.66 -3.92 5.89
C ALA A 30 -21.80 -3.38 5.02
N ILE A 31 -21.65 -3.41 3.70
CA ILE A 31 -22.67 -2.94 2.76
C ILE A 31 -23.40 -4.08 2.01
N GLY A 32 -23.04 -5.33 2.32
CA GLY A 32 -23.78 -6.51 1.85
C GLY A 32 -23.71 -6.75 0.33
N VAL A 33 -22.71 -6.20 -0.37
CA VAL A 33 -22.54 -6.39 -1.82
C VAL A 33 -21.16 -6.95 -2.15
N PRO A 34 -21.03 -7.77 -3.21
CA PRO A 34 -19.73 -8.22 -3.69
C PRO A 34 -18.81 -7.03 -4.02
N PRO A 35 -17.50 -7.09 -3.77
CA PRO A 35 -16.57 -6.02 -4.11
C PRO A 35 -16.44 -5.84 -5.63
N SER A 36 -16.18 -4.61 -6.07
CA SER A 36 -15.76 -4.33 -7.44
C SER A 36 -14.27 -4.64 -7.59
N PHE A 37 -13.89 -5.26 -8.71
CA PHE A 37 -12.50 -5.54 -9.06
C PHE A 37 -11.98 -4.43 -9.96
N ILE A 38 -11.00 -3.68 -9.48
CA ILE A 38 -10.45 -2.53 -10.21
C ILE A 38 -9.39 -3.03 -11.20
N GLU A 39 -9.52 -2.60 -12.46
CA GLU A 39 -8.61 -2.97 -13.55
C GLU A 39 -7.56 -1.89 -13.81
N ARG A 40 -7.95 -0.61 -13.72
CA ARG A 40 -7.06 0.52 -13.97
C ARG A 40 -7.50 1.76 -13.20
N ALA A 41 -6.58 2.73 -13.10
CA ALA A 41 -6.85 4.00 -12.46
C ALA A 41 -6.03 5.13 -13.11
N LYS A 42 -6.54 6.36 -13.09
CA LYS A 42 -5.87 7.55 -13.62
C LYS A 42 -6.36 8.82 -12.93
N GLY A 43 -5.46 9.64 -12.44
CA GLY A 43 -5.82 10.85 -11.70
C GLY A 43 -6.68 10.53 -10.48
N SER A 44 -7.86 11.10 -10.38
CA SER A 44 -8.84 10.85 -9.30
C SER A 44 -9.81 9.71 -9.60
N LYS A 45 -9.63 8.97 -10.69
CA LYS A 45 -10.60 7.98 -11.15
C LYS A 45 -10.05 6.57 -11.12
N ILE A 46 -10.91 5.62 -10.73
CA ILE A 46 -10.70 4.17 -10.82
C ILE A 46 -11.74 3.55 -11.72
N PHE A 47 -11.38 2.48 -12.40
CA PHE A 47 -12.23 1.78 -13.37
C PHE A 47 -12.23 0.30 -13.01
N ASP A 48 -13.42 -0.28 -12.89
CA ASP A 48 -13.53 -1.70 -12.63
C ASP A 48 -13.44 -2.56 -13.92
N VAL A 49 -13.35 -3.85 -13.74
CA VAL A 49 -13.27 -4.83 -14.84
C VAL A 49 -14.54 -4.89 -15.70
N ASP A 50 -15.64 -4.33 -15.22
CA ASP A 50 -16.90 -4.22 -15.95
C ASP A 50 -17.01 -2.90 -16.74
N GLY A 51 -15.97 -2.03 -16.65
CA GLY A 51 -15.89 -0.76 -17.37
C GLY A 51 -16.57 0.42 -16.64
N ASN A 52 -17.03 0.23 -15.42
CA ASN A 52 -17.61 1.32 -14.65
C ASN A 52 -16.53 2.26 -14.14
N GLU A 53 -16.80 3.57 -14.16
CA GLU A 53 -15.92 4.62 -13.66
C GLU A 53 -16.40 5.09 -12.28
N TYR A 54 -15.45 5.30 -11.36
CA TYR A 54 -15.71 5.83 -10.02
C TYR A 54 -14.69 6.92 -9.68
N ILE A 55 -15.09 7.88 -8.83
CA ILE A 55 -14.15 8.79 -8.19
C ILE A 55 -13.54 8.07 -6.99
N ASP A 56 -12.21 8.05 -6.91
CA ASP A 56 -11.49 7.41 -5.81
C ASP A 56 -11.32 8.36 -4.63
N TYR A 57 -12.17 8.21 -3.61
CA TYR A 57 -12.04 8.89 -2.32
C TYR A 57 -11.18 8.13 -1.32
N VAL A 58 -10.73 6.92 -1.64
CA VAL A 58 -9.92 6.08 -0.74
C VAL A 58 -8.44 6.41 -0.87
N CYS A 59 -7.98 6.79 -2.08
CA CYS A 59 -6.60 7.18 -2.37
C CYS A 59 -5.57 6.16 -1.85
N SER A 60 -5.89 4.85 -2.03
CA SER A 60 -5.05 3.72 -1.55
C SER A 60 -4.74 3.79 -0.05
N TRP A 61 -5.68 4.30 0.76
CA TRP A 61 -5.56 4.55 2.21
C TRP A 61 -4.50 5.60 2.57
N GLY A 62 -4.37 6.64 1.72
CA GLY A 62 -3.58 7.83 1.98
C GLY A 62 -2.35 8.06 1.09
N PRO A 63 -1.63 7.05 0.56
CA PRO A 63 -0.39 7.31 -0.17
C PRO A 63 -0.57 7.97 -1.55
N MET A 64 -1.77 7.96 -2.15
CA MET A 64 -2.01 8.45 -3.52
C MET A 64 -2.29 9.97 -3.59
N ILE A 65 -1.44 10.77 -2.95
CA ILE A 65 -1.60 12.24 -2.88
C ILE A 65 -1.48 12.95 -4.24
N LEU A 66 -0.81 12.35 -5.22
CA LEU A 66 -0.69 12.88 -6.59
C LEU A 66 -1.72 12.27 -7.56
N GLY A 67 -2.61 11.42 -7.05
CA GLY A 67 -3.53 10.62 -7.84
C GLY A 67 -2.86 9.46 -8.56
N HIS A 68 -3.68 8.67 -9.25
CA HIS A 68 -3.25 7.46 -9.94
C HIS A 68 -2.47 7.76 -11.22
N ALA A 69 -1.46 6.95 -11.49
CA ALA A 69 -0.66 6.99 -12.72
C ALA A 69 -0.14 8.40 -13.07
N HIS A 70 0.32 9.16 -12.07
CA HIS A 70 0.87 10.49 -12.28
C HIS A 70 2.04 10.44 -13.26
N PRO A 71 2.07 11.26 -14.35
CA PRO A 71 3.02 11.10 -15.46
C PRO A 71 4.49 11.14 -15.01
N LYS A 72 4.86 12.04 -14.10
CA LYS A 72 6.23 12.13 -13.58
C LYS A 72 6.64 10.88 -12.79
N ILE A 73 5.71 10.31 -12.01
CA ILE A 73 5.98 9.07 -11.25
C ILE A 73 6.13 7.90 -12.20
N VAL A 74 5.22 7.75 -13.17
CA VAL A 74 5.30 6.69 -14.18
C VAL A 74 6.63 6.77 -14.96
N ALA A 75 7.05 7.97 -15.38
CA ALA A 75 8.32 8.16 -16.08
C ALA A 75 9.53 7.78 -15.21
N ALA A 76 9.53 8.17 -13.93
CA ALA A 76 10.59 7.82 -13.00
C ALA A 76 10.67 6.30 -12.76
N LEU A 77 9.53 5.64 -12.56
CA LEU A 77 9.45 4.19 -12.40
C LEU A 77 9.93 3.43 -13.65
N LYS A 78 9.50 3.85 -14.84
CA LYS A 78 9.99 3.26 -16.11
C LYS A 78 11.51 3.34 -16.22
N LYS A 79 12.10 4.48 -15.86
CA LYS A 79 13.56 4.66 -15.86
C LYS A 79 14.27 3.80 -14.80
N ALA A 80 13.67 3.64 -13.63
CA ALA A 80 14.24 2.84 -12.54
C ALA A 80 14.20 1.34 -12.85
N ILE A 81 13.10 0.82 -13.39
CA ILE A 81 12.90 -0.59 -13.74
C ILE A 81 13.98 -1.11 -14.70
N LEU A 82 14.44 -0.28 -15.64
CA LEU A 82 15.51 -0.65 -16.59
C LEU A 82 16.86 -0.93 -15.90
N LYS A 83 17.04 -0.52 -14.65
CA LYS A 83 18.25 -0.78 -13.85
C LYS A 83 18.11 -1.98 -12.91
N GLY A 84 16.93 -2.61 -12.88
CA GLY A 84 16.59 -3.67 -11.92
C GLY A 84 15.78 -3.15 -10.74
N THR A 85 15.06 -4.06 -10.08
CA THR A 85 14.12 -3.75 -8.99
C THR A 85 14.49 -4.36 -7.65
N SER A 86 15.49 -5.28 -7.62
CA SER A 86 15.97 -5.92 -6.40
C SER A 86 17.39 -6.42 -6.61
N PHE A 87 18.29 -6.13 -5.69
CA PHE A 87 19.72 -6.42 -5.87
C PHE A 87 20.29 -7.33 -4.78
N GLY A 88 19.57 -7.57 -3.69
CA GLY A 88 20.13 -8.26 -2.52
C GLY A 88 21.32 -7.52 -1.89
N ALA A 89 21.48 -6.23 -2.19
CA ALA A 89 22.57 -5.36 -1.75
C ALA A 89 22.06 -3.93 -1.52
N PRO A 90 22.76 -3.10 -0.71
CA PRO A 90 22.38 -1.70 -0.52
C PRO A 90 22.38 -0.90 -1.82
N THR A 91 21.50 0.10 -1.90
CA THR A 91 21.38 0.96 -3.08
C THR A 91 21.53 2.45 -2.71
N PRO A 92 22.00 3.30 -3.63
CA PRO A 92 22.04 4.75 -3.39
C PRO A 92 20.67 5.36 -3.10
N LEU A 93 19.58 4.80 -3.65
CA LEU A 93 18.23 5.29 -3.43
C LEU A 93 17.76 5.12 -1.98
N GLU A 94 18.20 4.07 -1.29
CA GLU A 94 17.91 3.89 0.14
C GLU A 94 18.51 5.02 0.98
N VAL A 95 19.75 5.37 0.71
CA VAL A 95 20.44 6.47 1.41
C VAL A 95 19.78 7.81 1.12
N GLU A 96 19.41 8.06 -0.14
CA GLU A 96 18.71 9.29 -0.53
C GLU A 96 17.33 9.38 0.17
N LEU A 97 16.55 8.31 0.18
CA LEU A 97 15.24 8.29 0.84
C LEU A 97 15.36 8.50 2.35
N ALA A 98 16.29 7.81 3.02
CA ALA A 98 16.55 8.00 4.45
C ALA A 98 16.96 9.44 4.77
N SER A 99 17.80 10.06 3.94
CA SER A 99 18.20 11.46 4.09
C SER A 99 17.01 12.43 3.96
N ARG A 100 16.07 12.16 3.03
CA ARG A 100 14.85 12.96 2.89
C ARG A 100 13.92 12.82 4.09
N VAL A 101 13.79 11.61 4.64
CA VAL A 101 13.00 11.36 5.86
C VAL A 101 13.59 12.12 7.04
N LYS A 102 14.91 12.04 7.26
CA LYS A 102 15.59 12.82 8.31
C LYS A 102 15.37 14.32 8.17
N LYS A 103 15.42 14.84 6.95
CA LYS A 103 15.18 16.27 6.69
C LYS A 103 13.73 16.66 7.02
N ALA A 104 12.74 15.79 6.75
CA ALA A 104 11.34 16.03 7.04
C ALA A 104 11.00 15.90 8.54
N PHE A 105 11.75 15.06 9.26
CA PHE A 105 11.56 14.77 10.68
C PHE A 105 12.89 14.96 11.42
N PRO A 106 13.25 16.20 11.81
CA PRO A 106 14.56 16.52 12.41
C PRO A 106 14.87 15.79 13.72
N SER A 107 13.84 15.29 14.42
CA SER A 107 14.00 14.48 15.65
C SER A 107 14.49 13.05 15.38
N MET A 108 14.51 12.60 14.13
CA MET A 108 14.98 11.28 13.74
C MET A 108 16.46 11.32 13.37
N GLU A 109 17.31 10.76 14.21
CA GLU A 109 18.76 10.68 13.94
C GLU A 109 19.11 9.57 12.95
N MET A 110 18.39 8.46 13.01
CA MET A 110 18.59 7.28 12.15
C MET A 110 17.24 6.76 11.64
N VAL A 111 17.25 6.19 10.43
CA VAL A 111 16.05 5.64 9.77
C VAL A 111 16.33 4.23 9.31
N ARG A 112 15.42 3.31 9.63
CA ARG A 112 15.39 1.96 9.06
C ARG A 112 14.14 1.78 8.21
N MET A 113 14.31 1.42 6.96
CA MET A 113 13.21 1.08 6.07
C MET A 113 12.74 -0.35 6.30
N VAL A 114 11.43 -0.56 6.20
CA VAL A 114 10.74 -1.84 6.22
C VAL A 114 9.65 -1.85 5.15
N SER A 115 9.08 -3.01 4.84
CA SER A 115 8.16 -3.16 3.71
C SER A 115 6.69 -2.86 4.05
N SER A 116 6.33 -2.73 5.33
CA SER A 116 4.93 -2.48 5.74
C SER A 116 4.84 -1.72 7.07
N GLY A 117 3.67 -1.09 7.31
CA GLY A 117 3.36 -0.46 8.60
C GLY A 117 3.36 -1.45 9.77
N THR A 118 2.95 -2.68 9.54
CA THR A 118 3.01 -3.77 10.53
C THR A 118 4.45 -4.06 10.95
N GLU A 119 5.36 -4.17 9.99
CA GLU A 119 6.80 -4.38 10.28
C GLU A 119 7.40 -3.16 10.97
N ALA A 120 7.00 -1.95 10.60
CA ALA A 120 7.43 -0.72 11.26
C ALA A 120 6.99 -0.70 12.73
N ALA A 121 5.71 -0.98 13.02
CA ALA A 121 5.18 -1.06 14.37
C ALA A 121 5.87 -2.16 15.20
N MET A 122 6.04 -3.35 14.63
CA MET A 122 6.73 -4.47 15.28
C MET A 122 8.19 -4.11 15.59
N SER A 123 8.89 -3.46 14.68
CA SER A 123 10.28 -3.04 14.86
C SER A 123 10.41 -1.94 15.91
N ALA A 124 9.48 -0.97 15.93
CA ALA A 124 9.43 0.10 16.93
C ALA A 124 9.19 -0.46 18.33
N ILE A 125 8.25 -1.39 18.49
CA ILE A 125 7.98 -2.08 19.76
C ILE A 125 9.23 -2.84 20.23
N ARG A 126 9.90 -3.56 19.32
CA ARG A 126 11.12 -4.28 19.66
C ARG A 126 12.24 -3.35 20.10
N ALA A 127 12.44 -2.22 19.39
CA ALA A 127 13.43 -1.22 19.76
C ALA A 127 13.12 -0.59 21.12
N ALA A 128 11.86 -0.22 21.39
CA ALA A 128 11.43 0.34 22.67
C ALA A 128 11.67 -0.64 23.83
N ARG A 129 11.33 -1.92 23.65
CA ARG A 129 11.60 -2.95 24.65
C ARG A 129 13.09 -3.15 24.90
N GLY A 130 13.88 -3.22 23.83
CA GLY A 130 15.34 -3.36 23.95
C GLY A 130 16.00 -2.19 24.66
N TYR A 131 15.58 -0.97 24.35
CA TYR A 131 16.11 0.24 24.98
C TYR A 131 15.72 0.39 26.44
N THR A 132 14.47 0.10 26.80
CA THR A 132 13.94 0.32 28.16
C THR A 132 14.06 -0.89 29.09
N GLY A 133 14.32 -2.09 28.57
CA GLY A 133 14.23 -3.35 29.30
C GLY A 133 12.80 -3.74 29.73
N ARG A 134 11.77 -3.01 29.30
CA ARG A 134 10.36 -3.22 29.70
C ARG A 134 9.63 -4.08 28.68
N ALA A 135 8.87 -5.08 29.13
CA ALA A 135 8.10 -5.97 28.27
C ALA A 135 6.68 -5.47 27.94
N LYS A 136 6.04 -4.78 28.89
CA LYS A 136 4.64 -4.35 28.80
C LYS A 136 4.48 -3.12 27.91
N ILE A 137 3.40 -3.10 27.11
CA ILE A 137 2.99 -1.99 26.26
C ILE A 137 1.53 -1.69 26.56
N ILE A 138 1.19 -0.42 26.67
CA ILE A 138 -0.19 0.04 26.80
C ILE A 138 -0.68 0.44 25.41
N LYS A 139 -1.83 -0.07 25.01
CA LYS A 139 -2.54 0.30 23.79
C LYS A 139 -3.93 0.80 24.19
N PHE A 140 -4.31 1.95 23.66
CA PHE A 140 -5.66 2.52 23.76
C PHE A 140 -6.56 2.05 22.62
#